data_6cfba00762927a111bb56e1a9bb0e12c
#
_entry.id   6cfba00762927a111bb56e1a9bb0e12c
#
_cell.length_a   1.000
_cell.length_b   1.000
_cell.length_c   1.000
_cell.angle_alpha   90.00
_cell.angle_beta   90.00
_cell.angle_gamma   90.00
#
_symmetry.space_group_name_H-M   'P 1'
#
loop_
_entity.id
_entity.type
_entity.pdbx_description
1 polymer ?
#
loop_
_entity_poly.entity_id
_entity_poly.type
_entity_poly.pdbx_seq_one_letter_code
_entity_poly.pdbx_strand_id
1 'polypeptide(L)'
;MLLAGLSAAIPASGIVIRTDRDDAEYLELATRYPSSVALNAPDGGEGVLIAPRWVLTSANRAKALQAAKPLPKVRFGDVDHEIQGFFIHPDWKDGVANDVALILLRKGVRDVTPTALYREGDENGKAVAIAGHGNGDRKRRASINTVDRVDARTLGLRIKPLDDASDLQGVATSGDRGGPAFMEISGAILVAGILSSPAAEWQTYARVSAFVPWIEAVMLDVATKEMNARMDPDPR
;
A
#
# COMPACT_ATOMS: atom_id res chain seq x y z
N MET A 1 -45.73 11.30 5.78
CA MET A 1 -45.15 11.07 4.45
C MET A 1 -43.65 10.85 4.66
N LEU A 2 -43.24 9.57 4.82
CA LEU A 2 -41.85 9.19 5.03
C LEU A 2 -41.15 9.18 3.67
N LEU A 3 -40.17 10.05 3.49
CA LEU A 3 -39.19 9.89 2.41
C LEU A 3 -38.22 8.77 2.77
N ALA A 4 -38.40 7.61 2.16
CA ALA A 4 -37.40 6.56 2.16
C ALA A 4 -36.23 7.01 1.29
N GLY A 5 -35.14 7.44 1.95
CA GLY A 5 -33.86 7.67 1.29
C GLY A 5 -33.33 6.31 0.77
N LEU A 6 -33.38 6.09 -0.54
CA LEU A 6 -32.63 5.03 -1.18
C LEU A 6 -31.15 5.33 -0.97
N SER A 7 -30.54 4.67 -0.01
CA SER A 7 -29.08 4.54 0.05
C SER A 7 -28.67 3.61 -1.08
N ALA A 8 -28.34 4.18 -2.24
CA ALA A 8 -27.66 3.44 -3.27
C ALA A 8 -26.29 3.01 -2.68
N ALA A 9 -26.11 1.73 -2.44
CA ALA A 9 -24.80 1.17 -2.16
C ALA A 9 -23.92 1.44 -3.38
N ILE A 10 -23.07 2.45 -3.28
CA ILE A 10 -22.02 2.70 -4.27
C ILE A 10 -21.15 1.44 -4.23
N PRO A 11 -21.00 0.72 -5.34
CA PRO A 11 -20.06 -0.40 -5.35
C PRO A 11 -18.72 0.14 -4.91
N ALA A 12 -18.02 -0.58 -4.02
CA ALA A 12 -16.71 -0.19 -3.48
C ALA A 12 -15.67 -0.21 -4.60
N SER A 13 -15.70 0.82 -5.43
CA SER A 13 -14.71 1.11 -6.44
C SER A 13 -13.54 1.77 -5.73
N GLY A 14 -12.34 1.25 -5.83
CA GLY A 14 -11.10 1.86 -5.41
C GLY A 14 -11.17 3.02 -4.42
N ILE A 15 -10.21 3.90 -4.44
CA ILE A 15 -10.27 5.15 -3.67
C ILE A 15 -11.57 5.89 -3.99
N VAL A 16 -12.38 6.16 -2.95
CA VAL A 16 -13.58 6.98 -3.06
C VAL A 16 -13.15 8.43 -3.25
N ILE A 17 -13.56 9.01 -4.35
CA ILE A 17 -13.19 10.37 -4.77
C ILE A 17 -14.27 11.38 -4.39
N ARG A 18 -13.93 12.67 -4.43
CA ARG A 18 -14.89 13.78 -4.26
C ARG A 18 -15.89 13.79 -5.41
N THR A 19 -17.15 14.09 -5.09
CA THR A 19 -18.23 14.15 -6.09
C THR A 19 -18.23 15.45 -6.93
N ASP A 20 -17.45 16.43 -6.49
CA ASP A 20 -17.31 17.76 -7.15
C ASP A 20 -16.01 17.86 -7.98
N ARG A 21 -15.32 16.74 -8.23
CA ARG A 21 -14.12 16.63 -9.05
C ARG A 21 -14.26 15.53 -10.10
N ASP A 22 -13.55 15.68 -11.21
CA ASP A 22 -13.57 14.69 -12.30
C ASP A 22 -12.72 13.46 -11.93
N ASP A 23 -13.24 12.25 -12.20
CA ASP A 23 -12.50 11.00 -12.06
C ASP A 23 -11.19 10.98 -12.86
N ALA A 24 -11.18 11.67 -14.01
CA ALA A 24 -9.99 11.78 -14.86
C ALA A 24 -8.79 12.39 -14.13
N GLU A 25 -8.99 13.35 -13.22
CA GLU A 25 -7.93 13.98 -12.44
C GLU A 25 -7.26 12.97 -11.48
N TYR A 26 -8.05 12.09 -10.85
CA TYR A 26 -7.55 11.04 -9.96
C TYR A 26 -6.82 9.93 -10.72
N LEU A 27 -7.30 9.60 -11.93
CA LEU A 27 -6.64 8.64 -12.82
C LEU A 27 -5.30 9.20 -13.34
N GLU A 28 -5.26 10.48 -13.73
CA GLU A 28 -4.03 11.16 -14.16
C GLU A 28 -3.01 11.21 -13.02
N LEU A 29 -3.43 11.65 -11.83
CA LEU A 29 -2.57 11.68 -10.64
C LEU A 29 -1.96 10.28 -10.36
N ALA A 30 -2.73 9.21 -10.54
CA ALA A 30 -2.28 7.85 -10.30
C ALA A 30 -1.13 7.42 -11.23
N THR A 31 -0.98 8.04 -12.40
CA THR A 31 0.11 7.73 -13.35
C THR A 31 1.49 8.01 -12.75
N ARG A 32 1.58 8.90 -11.76
CA ARG A 32 2.82 9.25 -11.05
C ARG A 32 3.30 8.15 -10.10
N TYR A 33 2.45 7.16 -9.76
CA TYR A 33 2.72 6.14 -8.75
C TYR A 33 2.69 4.71 -9.34
N PRO A 34 3.52 4.41 -10.36
CA PRO A 34 3.48 3.12 -11.05
C PRO A 34 3.91 1.94 -10.18
N SER A 35 4.61 2.19 -9.08
CA SER A 35 5.05 1.16 -8.11
C SER A 35 3.92 0.61 -7.23
N SER A 36 2.75 1.31 -7.14
CA SER A 36 1.55 0.77 -6.49
C SER A 36 0.98 -0.38 -7.30
N VAL A 37 0.65 -1.49 -6.63
CA VAL A 37 0.22 -2.73 -7.28
C VAL A 37 -0.95 -3.37 -6.55
N ALA A 38 -1.96 -3.81 -7.32
CA ALA A 38 -3.02 -4.63 -6.79
C ALA A 38 -2.52 -6.05 -6.49
N LEU A 39 -2.80 -6.51 -5.28
CA LEU A 39 -2.59 -7.89 -4.88
C LEU A 39 -3.88 -8.66 -5.20
N ASN A 40 -3.84 -9.67 -6.05
CA ASN A 40 -5.02 -10.41 -6.49
C ASN A 40 -5.55 -11.35 -5.37
N ALA A 41 -5.67 -10.83 -4.15
CA ALA A 41 -6.32 -11.54 -3.05
C ALA A 41 -7.85 -11.56 -3.23
N PRO A 42 -8.57 -12.55 -2.64
CA PRO A 42 -10.03 -12.66 -2.77
C PRO A 42 -10.77 -11.38 -2.36
N ASP A 43 -10.30 -10.70 -1.32
CA ASP A 43 -10.90 -9.46 -0.79
C ASP A 43 -10.16 -8.19 -1.24
N GLY A 44 -9.43 -8.27 -2.35
CA GLY A 44 -8.58 -7.19 -2.81
C GLY A 44 -7.30 -7.07 -1.99
N GLY A 45 -6.70 -5.92 -2.09
CA GLY A 45 -5.48 -5.56 -1.39
C GLY A 45 -4.45 -4.96 -2.32
N GLU A 46 -3.61 -4.16 -1.75
CA GLU A 46 -2.60 -3.38 -2.45
C GLU A 46 -1.22 -3.61 -1.84
N GLY A 47 -0.21 -3.22 -2.59
CA GLY A 47 1.17 -3.16 -2.14
C GLY A 47 1.95 -2.13 -2.93
N VAL A 48 3.23 -2.01 -2.63
CA VAL A 48 4.14 -1.13 -3.34
C VAL A 48 5.49 -1.80 -3.58
N LEU A 49 6.00 -1.68 -4.80
CA LEU A 49 7.33 -2.17 -5.15
C LEU A 49 8.39 -1.24 -4.53
N ILE A 50 9.22 -1.76 -3.62
CA ILE A 50 10.28 -1.01 -2.92
C ILE A 50 11.69 -1.41 -3.35
N ALA A 51 11.83 -2.56 -4.00
CA ALA A 51 13.04 -3.03 -4.66
C ALA A 51 12.64 -4.03 -5.75
N PRO A 52 13.50 -4.40 -6.70
CA PRO A 52 13.10 -5.19 -7.88
C PRO A 52 12.34 -6.49 -7.58
N ARG A 53 12.57 -7.11 -6.42
CA ARG A 53 11.88 -8.34 -5.99
C ARG A 53 11.04 -8.17 -4.72
N TRP A 54 10.88 -6.95 -4.20
CA TRP A 54 10.27 -6.72 -2.91
C TRP A 54 9.05 -5.82 -3.00
N VAL A 55 7.91 -6.36 -2.59
CA VAL A 55 6.66 -5.61 -2.43
C VAL A 55 6.38 -5.44 -0.95
N LEU A 56 6.20 -4.19 -0.51
CA LEU A 56 5.78 -3.83 0.83
C LEU A 56 4.25 -3.77 0.86
N THR A 57 3.63 -4.36 1.87
CA THR A 57 2.17 -4.38 2.07
C THR A 57 1.84 -4.50 3.55
N SER A 58 0.55 -4.64 3.91
CA SER A 58 0.14 -4.90 5.28
C SER A 58 0.27 -6.40 5.64
N ALA A 59 0.53 -6.68 6.91
CA ALA A 59 0.60 -8.04 7.44
C ALA A 59 -0.72 -8.79 7.23
N ASN A 60 -1.85 -8.08 7.39
CA ASN A 60 -3.19 -8.60 7.14
C ASN A 60 -3.33 -9.11 5.69
N ARG A 61 -2.85 -8.34 4.70
CA ARG A 61 -2.92 -8.76 3.29
C ARG A 61 -1.96 -9.88 2.97
N ALA A 62 -0.75 -9.84 3.49
CA ALA A 62 0.22 -10.92 3.32
C ALA A 62 -0.32 -12.25 3.88
N LYS A 63 -0.95 -12.24 5.06
CA LYS A 63 -1.59 -13.42 5.68
C LYS A 63 -2.73 -13.96 4.80
N ALA A 64 -3.59 -13.09 4.28
CA ALA A 64 -4.69 -13.48 3.39
C ALA A 64 -4.18 -14.10 2.09
N LEU A 65 -3.16 -13.52 1.46
CA LEU A 65 -2.53 -14.06 0.26
C LEU A 65 -1.89 -15.43 0.52
N GLN A 66 -1.17 -15.57 1.62
CA GLN A 66 -0.50 -16.82 2.00
C GLN A 66 -1.50 -17.98 2.21
N ALA A 67 -2.70 -17.66 2.68
CA ALA A 67 -3.78 -18.64 2.89
C ALA A 67 -4.53 -19.01 1.60
N ALA A 68 -4.45 -18.17 0.56
CA ALA A 68 -5.20 -18.38 -0.68
C ALA A 68 -4.69 -19.58 -1.49
N LYS A 69 -5.61 -20.30 -2.11
CA LYS A 69 -5.27 -21.45 -2.98
C LYS A 69 -6.09 -21.39 -4.27
N PRO A 70 -5.47 -21.39 -5.45
CA PRO A 70 -4.01 -21.33 -5.65
C PRO A 70 -3.40 -20.02 -5.14
N LEU A 71 -2.09 -20.02 -4.85
CA LEU A 71 -1.37 -18.82 -4.45
C LEU A 71 -1.46 -17.77 -5.56
N PRO A 72 -1.99 -16.56 -5.28
CA PRO A 72 -2.11 -15.51 -6.28
C PRO A 72 -0.74 -15.03 -6.78
N LYS A 73 -0.74 -14.43 -7.96
CA LYS A 73 0.42 -13.73 -8.51
C LYS A 73 0.27 -12.23 -8.32
N VAL A 74 1.37 -11.53 -8.19
CA VAL A 74 1.40 -10.07 -8.18
C VAL A 74 1.54 -9.59 -9.62
N ARG A 75 0.67 -8.67 -10.07
CA ARG A 75 0.66 -8.20 -11.45
C ARG A 75 1.12 -6.75 -11.56
N PHE A 76 2.20 -6.53 -12.31
CA PHE A 76 2.64 -5.20 -12.73
C PHE A 76 2.39 -5.04 -14.24
N GLY A 77 1.56 -4.07 -14.61
CA GLY A 77 1.09 -3.96 -16.00
C GLY A 77 0.44 -5.28 -16.45
N ASP A 78 0.93 -5.86 -17.52
CA ASP A 78 0.45 -7.14 -18.07
C ASP A 78 1.28 -8.35 -17.64
N VAL A 79 2.26 -8.15 -16.74
CA VAL A 79 3.19 -9.22 -16.34
C VAL A 79 2.84 -9.74 -14.95
N ASP A 80 2.62 -11.06 -14.86
CA ASP A 80 2.42 -11.78 -13.62
C ASP A 80 3.75 -12.21 -13.00
N HIS A 81 3.93 -11.88 -11.72
CA HIS A 81 5.10 -12.25 -10.93
C HIS A 81 4.72 -13.26 -9.85
N GLU A 82 5.45 -14.40 -9.84
CA GLU A 82 5.27 -15.44 -8.82
C GLU A 82 5.84 -14.98 -7.47
N ILE A 83 5.12 -15.30 -6.40
CA ILE A 83 5.57 -15.07 -5.03
C ILE A 83 6.49 -16.21 -4.61
N GLN A 84 7.64 -15.86 -4.06
CA GLN A 84 8.61 -16.79 -3.48
C GLN A 84 8.39 -16.94 -1.97
N GLY A 85 8.05 -15.87 -1.27
CA GLY A 85 7.89 -15.90 0.19
C GLY A 85 7.20 -14.67 0.76
N PHE A 86 6.80 -14.81 2.01
CA PHE A 86 6.17 -13.76 2.82
C PHE A 86 6.95 -13.56 4.11
N PHE A 87 7.13 -12.31 4.51
CA PHE A 87 7.77 -11.92 5.76
C PHE A 87 6.83 -10.96 6.49
N ILE A 88 6.08 -11.50 7.44
CA ILE A 88 5.14 -10.75 8.28
C ILE A 88 5.92 -10.24 9.50
N HIS A 89 5.67 -8.98 9.92
CA HIS A 89 6.32 -8.43 11.10
C HIS A 89 6.02 -9.29 12.33
N PRO A 90 7.01 -9.74 13.11
CA PRO A 90 6.82 -10.73 14.17
C PRO A 90 5.92 -10.24 15.31
N ASP A 91 5.89 -8.93 15.54
CA ASP A 91 5.07 -8.33 16.59
C ASP A 91 3.65 -7.97 16.13
N TRP A 92 3.26 -8.31 14.90
CA TRP A 92 1.89 -8.11 14.46
C TRP A 92 0.92 -9.11 15.12
N LYS A 93 -0.21 -8.62 15.65
CA LYS A 93 -1.19 -9.40 16.42
C LYS A 93 -2.62 -9.13 15.90
N ASP A 94 -2.83 -9.29 14.59
CA ASP A 94 -4.13 -9.13 13.92
C ASP A 94 -4.81 -7.74 14.10
N GLY A 95 -4.02 -6.71 14.45
CA GLY A 95 -4.49 -5.33 14.64
C GLY A 95 -3.80 -4.35 13.71
N VAL A 96 -3.99 -3.05 13.96
CA VAL A 96 -3.34 -1.97 13.19
C VAL A 96 -1.87 -1.73 13.59
N ALA A 97 -1.50 -2.13 14.82
CA ALA A 97 -0.13 -2.02 15.27
C ALA A 97 0.76 -3.05 14.57
N ASN A 98 1.89 -2.59 14.05
CA ASN A 98 2.86 -3.42 13.32
C ASN A 98 2.28 -4.14 12.08
N ASP A 99 1.20 -3.63 11.49
CA ASP A 99 0.54 -4.22 10.31
C ASP A 99 1.36 -3.94 9.05
N VAL A 100 2.51 -4.59 8.96
CA VAL A 100 3.47 -4.46 7.86
C VAL A 100 4.05 -5.82 7.50
N ALA A 101 4.24 -6.05 6.19
CA ALA A 101 4.82 -7.28 5.66
C ALA A 101 5.56 -7.03 4.35
N LEU A 102 6.47 -7.92 4.02
CA LEU A 102 7.17 -7.98 2.75
C LEU A 102 6.76 -9.23 1.97
N ILE A 103 6.57 -9.06 0.67
CA ILE A 103 6.41 -10.16 -0.29
C ILE A 103 7.67 -10.21 -1.14
N LEU A 104 8.31 -11.37 -1.17
CA LEU A 104 9.45 -11.64 -2.05
C LEU A 104 8.95 -12.25 -3.35
N LEU A 105 9.25 -11.64 -4.47
CA LEU A 105 8.97 -12.16 -5.79
C LEU A 105 10.08 -13.10 -6.26
N ARG A 106 9.73 -14.15 -7.00
CA ARG A 106 10.70 -15.11 -7.56
C ARG A 106 11.63 -14.45 -8.58
N LYS A 107 11.13 -13.53 -9.38
CA LYS A 107 11.88 -12.76 -10.37
C LYS A 107 11.66 -11.27 -10.17
N GLY A 108 12.67 -10.47 -10.50
CA GLY A 108 12.59 -9.01 -10.42
C GLY A 108 11.64 -8.41 -11.44
N VAL A 109 10.92 -7.39 -11.01
CA VAL A 109 10.16 -6.47 -11.88
C VAL A 109 11.18 -5.56 -12.58
N ARG A 110 11.05 -5.38 -13.89
CA ARG A 110 12.02 -4.61 -14.70
C ARG A 110 11.45 -3.31 -15.24
N ASP A 111 10.14 -3.29 -15.51
CA ASP A 111 9.48 -2.20 -16.22
C ASP A 111 8.84 -1.18 -15.29
N VAL A 112 9.02 -1.36 -13.96
CA VAL A 112 8.55 -0.45 -12.93
C VAL A 112 9.70 -0.09 -12.01
N THR A 113 9.94 1.21 -11.85
CA THR A 113 10.95 1.70 -10.90
C THR A 113 10.42 1.54 -9.47
N PRO A 114 11.17 0.83 -8.60
CA PRO A 114 10.82 0.74 -7.20
C PRO A 114 10.85 2.11 -6.52
N THR A 115 9.95 2.33 -5.57
CA THR A 115 9.89 3.56 -4.78
C THR A 115 10.67 3.38 -3.47
N ALA A 116 11.56 4.31 -3.16
CA ALA A 116 12.35 4.28 -1.94
C ALA A 116 11.48 4.54 -0.69
N LEU A 117 11.98 4.12 0.47
CA LEU A 117 11.30 4.29 1.75
C LEU A 117 11.55 5.69 2.32
N TYR A 118 10.51 6.32 2.86
CA TYR A 118 10.66 7.51 3.69
C TYR A 118 11.28 7.14 5.03
N ARG A 119 12.31 7.88 5.46
CA ARG A 119 13.13 7.52 6.63
C ARG A 119 13.06 8.54 7.76
N GLU A 120 12.72 9.78 7.41
CA GLU A 120 12.63 10.87 8.37
C GLU A 120 11.42 10.67 9.30
N GLY A 121 11.49 11.15 10.49
CA GLY A 121 10.40 10.94 11.48
C GLY A 121 9.46 12.14 11.59
N ASP A 122 9.31 12.94 10.56
CA ASP A 122 8.67 14.26 10.58
C ASP A 122 7.45 14.33 9.64
N GLU A 123 6.67 13.24 9.55
CA GLU A 123 5.53 13.12 8.64
C GLU A 123 4.36 14.04 8.97
N ASN A 124 4.24 14.52 10.21
CA ASN A 124 3.09 15.30 10.68
C ASN A 124 2.87 16.58 9.86
N GLY A 125 1.65 16.82 9.43
CA GLY A 125 1.26 17.98 8.62
C GLY A 125 1.67 17.90 7.16
N LYS A 126 2.40 16.87 6.72
CA LYS A 126 2.81 16.71 5.33
C LYS A 126 1.71 16.12 4.46
N ALA A 127 1.67 16.57 3.21
CA ALA A 127 0.79 15.97 2.20
C ALA A 127 1.29 14.59 1.79
N VAL A 128 0.36 13.69 1.57
CA VAL A 128 0.61 12.34 1.05
C VAL A 128 -0.35 12.02 -0.07
N ALA A 129 0.14 11.36 -1.11
CA ALA A 129 -0.69 10.75 -2.12
C ALA A 129 -0.97 9.30 -1.73
N ILE A 130 -2.24 8.93 -1.65
CA ILE A 130 -2.64 7.52 -1.50
C ILE A 130 -3.03 6.98 -2.87
N ALA A 131 -2.63 5.76 -3.20
CA ALA A 131 -2.92 5.15 -4.49
C ALA A 131 -3.44 3.72 -4.31
N GLY A 132 -4.47 3.36 -5.07
CA GLY A 132 -5.06 2.03 -5.01
C GLY A 132 -6.02 1.75 -6.16
N HIS A 133 -6.33 0.45 -6.37
CA HIS A 133 -7.25 -0.05 -7.39
C HIS A 133 -8.61 -0.44 -6.81
N GLY A 134 -8.69 -0.66 -5.49
CA GLY A 134 -9.89 -1.16 -4.82
C GLY A 134 -10.43 -2.47 -5.39
N ASN A 135 -11.71 -2.73 -5.12
CA ASN A 135 -12.40 -3.95 -5.58
C ASN A 135 -13.40 -3.71 -6.72
N GLY A 136 -13.64 -2.44 -7.11
CA GLY A 136 -14.68 -2.07 -8.09
C GLY A 136 -14.22 -2.24 -9.54
N ASP A 137 -14.06 -1.13 -10.23
CA ASP A 137 -13.65 -1.08 -11.64
C ASP A 137 -12.18 -1.41 -11.88
N ARG A 138 -11.41 -1.60 -10.81
CA ARG A 138 -9.96 -1.91 -10.81
C ARG A 138 -9.09 -0.87 -11.51
N LYS A 139 -9.60 0.33 -11.70
CA LYS A 139 -8.78 1.44 -12.19
C LYS A 139 -7.98 2.00 -11.02
N ARG A 140 -6.68 2.18 -11.24
CA ARG A 140 -5.84 2.83 -10.23
C ARG A 140 -6.15 4.31 -10.16
N ARG A 141 -6.58 4.77 -8.99
CA ARG A 141 -6.73 6.17 -8.66
C ARG A 141 -5.71 6.58 -7.63
N ALA A 142 -5.37 7.86 -7.61
CA ALA A 142 -4.63 8.45 -6.50
C ALA A 142 -5.35 9.68 -5.99
N SER A 143 -5.19 9.98 -4.72
CA SER A 143 -5.75 11.16 -4.08
C SER A 143 -4.73 11.79 -3.13
N ILE A 144 -4.92 13.07 -2.81
CA ILE A 144 -4.02 13.83 -1.94
C ILE A 144 -4.70 14.03 -0.59
N ASN A 145 -4.03 13.61 0.46
CA ASN A 145 -4.47 13.75 1.84
C ASN A 145 -3.34 14.38 2.69
N THR A 146 -3.62 14.64 3.96
CA THR A 146 -2.62 15.18 4.91
C THR A 146 -2.42 14.18 6.03
N VAL A 147 -1.20 14.05 6.53
CA VAL A 147 -0.92 13.33 7.77
C VAL A 147 -1.31 14.22 8.94
N ASP A 148 -2.40 13.90 9.63
CA ASP A 148 -2.94 14.71 10.72
C ASP A 148 -2.55 14.18 12.11
N ARG A 149 -2.07 12.93 12.19
CA ARG A 149 -1.58 12.31 13.42
C ARG A 149 -0.40 11.39 13.14
N VAL A 150 0.60 11.44 14.00
CA VAL A 150 1.76 10.56 13.99
C VAL A 150 1.93 9.92 15.35
N ASP A 151 1.88 8.60 15.41
CA ASP A 151 2.21 7.80 16.58
C ASP A 151 3.53 7.04 16.35
N ALA A 152 4.02 6.32 17.35
CA ALA A 152 5.29 5.60 17.25
C ALA A 152 5.34 4.63 16.05
N ARG A 153 4.23 4.01 15.68
CA ARG A 153 4.12 2.97 14.65
C ARG A 153 3.06 3.24 13.59
N THR A 154 2.29 4.32 13.72
CA THR A 154 1.17 4.61 12.82
C THR A 154 1.12 6.07 12.39
N LEU A 155 0.56 6.29 11.20
CA LEU A 155 0.12 7.58 10.70
C LEU A 155 -1.40 7.58 10.63
N GLY A 156 -2.02 8.69 10.98
CA GLY A 156 -3.46 8.92 10.84
C GLY A 156 -3.74 10.02 9.81
N LEU A 157 -4.59 9.72 8.83
CA LEU A 157 -5.10 10.67 7.86
C LEU A 157 -6.58 10.91 8.16
N ARG A 158 -6.95 12.15 8.47
CA ARG A 158 -8.34 12.51 8.70
C ARG A 158 -9.02 12.87 7.38
N ILE A 159 -10.21 12.36 7.18
CA ILE A 159 -11.05 12.78 6.06
C ILE A 159 -11.71 14.10 6.45
N LYS A 160 -11.37 15.15 5.72
CA LYS A 160 -11.80 16.53 6.01
C LYS A 160 -13.09 16.84 5.27
N PRO A 161 -13.95 17.73 5.82
CA PRO A 161 -15.06 18.32 5.06
C PRO A 161 -14.56 19.00 3.78
N LEU A 162 -15.43 19.12 2.77
CA LEU A 162 -15.04 19.61 1.45
C LEU A 162 -14.37 21.00 1.46
N ASP A 163 -14.78 21.87 2.38
CA ASP A 163 -14.23 23.23 2.50
C ASP A 163 -12.77 23.24 3.04
N ASP A 164 -12.38 22.20 3.78
CA ASP A 164 -11.04 22.05 4.37
C ASP A 164 -10.19 20.98 3.66
N ALA A 165 -10.79 20.28 2.70
CA ALA A 165 -10.15 19.17 1.99
C ALA A 165 -9.18 19.68 0.93
N SER A 166 -8.13 18.88 0.65
CA SER A 166 -7.33 19.08 -0.56
C SER A 166 -8.18 18.93 -1.82
N ASP A 167 -7.76 19.54 -2.92
CA ASP A 167 -8.52 19.50 -4.18
C ASP A 167 -8.86 18.07 -4.63
N LEU A 168 -7.91 17.14 -4.49
CA LEU A 168 -8.08 15.74 -4.85
C LEU A 168 -8.10 14.83 -3.62
N GLN A 169 -8.76 15.26 -2.54
CA GLN A 169 -8.94 14.37 -1.39
C GLN A 169 -9.69 13.12 -1.78
N GLY A 170 -9.30 11.98 -1.20
CA GLY A 170 -10.00 10.72 -1.38
C GLY A 170 -9.90 9.81 -0.17
N VAL A 171 -10.73 8.78 -0.17
CA VAL A 171 -10.85 7.82 0.93
C VAL A 171 -10.52 6.44 0.42
N ALA A 172 -9.48 5.83 0.98
CA ALA A 172 -9.17 4.44 0.69
C ALA A 172 -10.24 3.51 1.28
N THR A 173 -10.50 2.41 0.60
CA THR A 173 -11.51 1.40 0.97
C THR A 173 -10.86 0.14 1.52
N SER A 174 -11.66 -0.84 1.93
CA SER A 174 -11.15 -2.14 2.36
C SER A 174 -10.35 -2.86 1.27
N GLY A 175 -10.68 -2.61 0.00
CA GLY A 175 -9.97 -3.15 -1.15
C GLY A 175 -8.57 -2.57 -1.36
N ASP A 176 -8.30 -1.40 -0.78
CA ASP A 176 -7.00 -0.72 -0.87
C ASP A 176 -6.06 -1.05 0.29
N ARG A 177 -6.45 -1.93 1.22
CA ARG A 177 -5.58 -2.34 2.35
C ARG A 177 -4.23 -2.85 1.86
N GLY A 178 -3.17 -2.44 2.54
CA GLY A 178 -1.79 -2.71 2.15
C GLY A 178 -1.24 -1.71 1.14
N GLY A 179 -2.09 -0.81 0.62
CA GLY A 179 -1.71 0.24 -0.32
C GLY A 179 -0.85 1.34 0.29
N PRO A 180 -0.04 1.99 -0.56
CA PRO A 180 0.90 3.01 -0.12
C PRO A 180 0.26 4.38 0.13
N ALA A 181 0.84 5.11 1.09
CA ALA A 181 0.83 6.56 1.16
C ALA A 181 2.22 7.06 0.76
N PHE A 182 2.28 7.80 -0.33
CA PHE A 182 3.50 8.38 -0.88
C PHE A 182 3.69 9.81 -0.40
N MET A 183 4.92 10.17 -0.10
CA MET A 183 5.33 11.53 0.21
C MET A 183 6.27 12.02 -0.88
N GLU A 184 6.08 13.25 -1.35
CA GLU A 184 6.97 13.86 -2.33
C GLU A 184 7.86 14.89 -1.63
N ILE A 185 9.16 14.64 -1.62
CA ILE A 185 10.17 15.51 -1.01
C ILE A 185 11.22 15.89 -2.06
N SER A 186 11.33 17.17 -2.35
CA SER A 186 12.31 17.70 -3.33
C SER A 186 12.26 16.95 -4.68
N GLY A 187 11.05 16.60 -5.14
CA GLY A 187 10.83 15.90 -6.40
C GLY A 187 11.02 14.38 -6.34
N ALA A 188 11.47 13.82 -5.22
CA ALA A 188 11.54 12.39 -5.01
C ALA A 188 10.23 11.86 -4.39
N ILE A 189 9.67 10.80 -4.96
CA ILE A 189 8.52 10.07 -4.41
C ILE A 189 9.04 8.98 -3.47
N LEU A 190 8.52 8.96 -2.24
CA LEU A 190 8.94 8.05 -1.17
C LEU A 190 7.72 7.39 -0.52
N VAL A 191 7.82 6.14 -0.10
CA VAL A 191 6.74 5.46 0.64
C VAL A 191 6.82 5.83 2.10
N ALA A 192 5.80 6.52 2.62
CA ALA A 192 5.73 6.96 4.01
C ALA A 192 4.78 6.12 4.87
N GLY A 193 3.76 5.50 4.26
CA GLY A 193 2.76 4.70 4.97
C GLY A 193 2.24 3.51 4.19
N ILE A 194 1.72 2.51 4.90
CA ILE A 194 1.02 1.34 4.34
C ILE A 194 -0.35 1.23 5.01
N LEU A 195 -1.42 1.25 4.23
CA LEU A 195 -2.79 1.25 4.73
C LEU A 195 -3.10 -0.02 5.54
N SER A 196 -3.41 0.18 6.80
CA SER A 196 -3.85 -0.87 7.73
C SER A 196 -5.36 -0.87 7.92
N SER A 197 -5.95 0.29 8.21
CA SER A 197 -7.38 0.42 8.45
C SER A 197 -8.00 1.61 7.71
N PRO A 198 -8.95 1.36 6.79
CA PRO A 198 -9.66 2.39 6.03
C PRO A 198 -10.96 2.81 6.73
N ALA A 199 -10.90 3.23 7.98
CA ALA A 199 -12.10 3.73 8.67
C ALA A 199 -12.56 5.07 8.07
N ALA A 200 -13.87 5.34 8.12
CA ALA A 200 -14.48 6.44 7.38
C ALA A 200 -13.99 7.83 7.80
N GLU A 201 -13.72 8.05 9.08
CA GLU A 201 -13.25 9.35 9.60
C GLU A 201 -11.72 9.41 9.66
N TRP A 202 -11.09 8.31 10.08
CA TRP A 202 -9.65 8.21 10.23
C TRP A 202 -9.12 6.99 9.49
N GLN A 203 -8.22 7.21 8.59
CA GLN A 203 -7.47 6.15 7.93
C GLN A 203 -6.14 5.94 8.63
N THR A 204 -5.86 4.72 9.03
CA THR A 204 -4.63 4.37 9.76
C THR A 204 -3.66 3.63 8.85
N TYR A 205 -2.43 4.13 8.81
CA TYR A 205 -1.32 3.55 8.04
C TYR A 205 -0.22 3.08 9.00
N ALA A 206 0.42 1.96 8.71
CA ALA A 206 1.71 1.63 9.32
C ALA A 206 2.75 2.67 8.89
N ARG A 207 3.44 3.27 9.86
CA ARG A 207 4.43 4.34 9.65
C ARG A 207 5.74 3.76 9.13
N VAL A 208 6.03 3.90 7.84
CA VAL A 208 7.17 3.22 7.18
C VAL A 208 8.51 3.58 7.82
N SER A 209 8.74 4.85 8.19
CA SER A 209 9.99 5.29 8.83
C SER A 209 10.32 4.49 10.12
N ALA A 210 9.29 4.03 10.84
CA ALA A 210 9.45 3.23 12.06
C ALA A 210 9.81 1.76 11.76
N PHE A 211 9.61 1.29 10.54
CA PHE A 211 9.85 -0.10 10.14
C PHE A 211 11.05 -0.28 9.22
N VAL A 212 11.71 0.80 8.80
CA VAL A 212 12.89 0.73 7.93
C VAL A 212 13.95 -0.25 8.44
N PRO A 213 14.34 -0.24 9.74
CA PRO A 213 15.36 -1.19 10.23
C PRO A 213 14.94 -2.66 10.07
N TRP A 214 13.66 -2.97 10.31
CA TRP A 214 13.14 -4.33 10.12
C TRP A 214 13.09 -4.71 8.63
N ILE A 215 12.60 -3.82 7.77
CA ILE A 215 12.54 -4.04 6.32
C ILE A 215 13.92 -4.37 5.77
N GLU A 216 14.92 -3.55 6.11
CA GLU A 216 16.30 -3.73 5.65
C GLU A 216 16.94 -5.00 6.20
N ALA A 217 16.70 -5.33 7.47
CA ALA A 217 17.20 -6.56 8.07
C ALA A 217 16.67 -7.81 7.37
N VAL A 218 15.38 -7.85 7.04
CA VAL A 218 14.77 -8.97 6.29
C VAL A 218 15.36 -9.07 4.88
N MET A 219 15.49 -7.94 4.18
CA MET A 219 16.03 -7.94 2.82
C MET A 219 17.50 -8.39 2.79
N LEU A 220 18.30 -7.97 3.76
CA LEU A 220 19.71 -8.35 3.90
C LEU A 220 19.86 -9.83 4.24
N ASP A 221 19.05 -10.35 5.17
CA ASP A 221 19.09 -11.78 5.56
C ASP A 221 18.80 -12.69 4.34
N VAL A 222 17.79 -12.36 3.54
CA VAL A 222 17.47 -13.11 2.31
C VAL A 222 18.61 -13.02 1.29
N ALA A 223 19.17 -11.82 1.06
CA ALA A 223 20.27 -11.63 0.13
C ALA A 223 21.50 -12.44 0.55
N THR A 224 21.81 -12.46 1.85
CA THR A 224 22.93 -13.23 2.42
C THR A 224 22.72 -14.73 2.23
N LYS A 225 21.53 -15.25 2.52
CA LYS A 225 21.19 -16.68 2.32
C LYS A 225 21.28 -17.09 0.85
N GLU A 226 20.77 -16.27 -0.06
CA GLU A 226 20.87 -16.54 -1.51
C GLU A 226 22.32 -16.51 -2.01
N MET A 227 23.15 -15.61 -1.48
CA MET A 227 24.57 -15.55 -1.81
C MET A 227 25.30 -16.80 -1.33
N ASN A 228 25.09 -17.22 -0.07
CA ASN A 228 25.72 -18.41 0.50
C ASN A 228 25.32 -19.68 -0.26
N ALA A 229 24.04 -19.83 -0.61
CA ALA A 229 23.56 -20.96 -1.41
C ALA A 229 24.16 -21.05 -2.82
N ARG A 230 24.61 -19.93 -3.38
CA ARG A 230 25.33 -19.92 -4.68
C ARG A 230 26.81 -20.28 -4.53
N MET A 231 27.40 -19.98 -3.37
CA MET A 231 28.81 -20.26 -3.10
C MET A 231 29.04 -21.73 -2.67
N ASP A 232 28.03 -22.37 -2.06
CA ASP A 232 28.03 -23.78 -1.69
C ASP A 232 26.87 -24.51 -2.39
N PRO A 233 27.01 -24.85 -3.68
CA PRO A 233 25.91 -25.40 -4.47
C PRO A 233 25.59 -26.87 -4.19
N ASP A 234 26.34 -27.56 -3.32
CA ASP A 234 26.14 -28.98 -2.98
C ASP A 234 25.81 -29.17 -1.48
N PRO A 235 24.55 -29.02 -1.07
CA PRO A 235 24.11 -29.54 0.23
C PRO A 235 24.00 -31.07 0.11
N ARG A 236 24.97 -31.79 0.63
CA ARG A 236 24.84 -33.23 0.86
C ARG A 236 23.68 -33.58 1.79
#